data_95b327bca3c6222e9b49c91d650b3b12
#
_entry.id   95b327bca3c6222e9b49c91d650b3b12
#
_cell.length_a   1.000
_cell.length_b   1.000
_cell.length_c   1.000
_cell.angle_alpha   90.00
_cell.angle_beta   90.00
_cell.angle_gamma   90.00
#
_symmetry.space_group_name_H-M   'P 1'
#
loop_
_entity.id
_entity.type
_entity.pdbx_description
1 polymer ?
#
loop_
_entity_poly.entity_id
_entity_poly.type
_entity_poly.pdbx_seq_one_letter_code
_entity_poly.pdbx_strand_id
1 'polypeptide(L)'
;MIIGVLTVRDSQFHPNARLMEAARERGHQVCLINPYELIPETGIGLKLAPRPAVVLPRQGSPMGAYGFVILRALMDLGIPLVNDLNAVAVARHQYRTLQALERVGLPMPRSCFLTRKDGLEAAAKTLGGWPLVMKQPSGMGGDGVVKVENLDQAEAFMDAHPLPKQGMVIQEFLEPEGRMDLRVLVVGGRVAGAMALTPSGGDFRANVHQSGEARALTLKPQWEAMALQATRACGLDIAGVDMMIPQSGPPRVSEVNYSPGFRGLEGATGLDIAGEIVEFAVERARALKP
;
A
#
# COMPACT_ATOMS: atom_id res chain seq x y z
N MET A 1 -19.93 -18.17 -1.95
CA MET A 1 -19.82 -17.05 -2.91
C MET A 1 -18.54 -17.18 -3.69
N ILE A 2 -18.44 -16.49 -4.85
CA ILE A 2 -17.19 -16.34 -5.59
C ILE A 2 -16.59 -14.96 -5.26
N ILE A 3 -15.34 -14.93 -4.83
CA ILE A 3 -14.56 -13.72 -4.55
C ILE A 3 -13.55 -13.58 -5.68
N GLY A 4 -13.58 -12.46 -6.39
CA GLY A 4 -12.59 -12.15 -7.41
C GLY A 4 -11.32 -11.56 -6.78
N VAL A 5 -10.16 -12.02 -7.18
CA VAL A 5 -8.87 -11.39 -6.85
C VAL A 5 -8.28 -10.88 -8.14
N LEU A 6 -8.29 -9.55 -8.31
CA LEU A 6 -7.68 -8.91 -9.48
C LEU A 6 -6.17 -8.90 -9.31
N THR A 7 -5.45 -9.69 -10.11
CA THR A 7 -4.02 -9.92 -9.93
C THR A 7 -3.32 -10.39 -11.21
N VAL A 8 -2.06 -10.00 -11.42
CA VAL A 8 -1.18 -10.54 -12.46
C VAL A 8 -0.33 -11.72 -11.95
N ARG A 9 -0.44 -12.03 -10.64
CA ARG A 9 0.28 -13.14 -10.02
C ARG A 9 -0.56 -14.40 -10.07
N ASP A 10 0.12 -15.53 -10.15
CA ASP A 10 -0.50 -16.86 -10.15
C ASP A 10 -1.05 -17.30 -8.78
N SER A 11 -1.60 -18.49 -8.72
CA SER A 11 -2.14 -19.10 -7.50
C SER A 11 -1.08 -19.48 -6.46
N GLN A 12 0.19 -19.55 -6.85
CA GLN A 12 1.33 -19.87 -5.97
C GLN A 12 1.84 -18.65 -5.22
N PHE A 13 1.53 -17.46 -5.69
CA PHE A 13 1.86 -16.23 -4.99
C PHE A 13 1.21 -16.22 -3.62
N HIS A 14 2.00 -16.11 -2.55
CA HIS A 14 1.55 -16.32 -1.18
C HIS A 14 0.21 -15.66 -0.83
N PRO A 15 -0.06 -14.37 -1.09
CA PRO A 15 -1.36 -13.77 -0.77
C PRO A 15 -2.52 -14.44 -1.51
N ASN A 16 -2.32 -14.84 -2.77
CA ASN A 16 -3.36 -15.51 -3.55
C ASN A 16 -3.63 -16.92 -3.00
N ALA A 17 -2.57 -17.70 -2.74
CA ALA A 17 -2.68 -19.03 -2.15
C ALA A 17 -3.44 -19.01 -0.82
N ARG A 18 -3.07 -18.07 0.07
CA ARG A 18 -3.71 -17.91 1.39
C ARG A 18 -5.18 -17.48 1.28
N LEU A 19 -5.51 -16.53 0.40
CA LEU A 19 -6.90 -16.12 0.17
C LEU A 19 -7.75 -17.25 -0.40
N MET A 20 -7.19 -18.07 -1.31
CA MET A 20 -7.89 -19.24 -1.86
C MET A 20 -8.13 -20.31 -0.80
N GLU A 21 -7.16 -20.57 0.06
CA GLU A 21 -7.27 -21.50 1.19
C GLU A 21 -8.32 -21.04 2.19
N ALA A 22 -8.18 -19.80 2.71
CA ALA A 22 -9.08 -19.21 3.69
C ALA A 22 -10.54 -19.12 3.18
N ALA A 23 -10.73 -18.83 1.89
CA ALA A 23 -12.06 -18.82 1.28
C ALA A 23 -12.66 -20.23 1.24
N ARG A 24 -11.87 -21.24 0.85
CA ARG A 24 -12.33 -22.64 0.79
C ARG A 24 -12.74 -23.15 2.16
N GLU A 25 -11.95 -22.88 3.20
CA GLU A 25 -12.27 -23.25 4.58
C GLU A 25 -13.59 -22.64 5.08
N ARG A 26 -13.98 -21.48 4.51
CA ARG A 26 -15.23 -20.76 4.82
C ARG A 26 -16.37 -21.05 3.84
N GLY A 27 -16.23 -22.09 3.00
CA GLY A 27 -17.25 -22.48 2.03
C GLY A 27 -17.43 -21.50 0.86
N HIS A 28 -16.37 -20.76 0.51
CA HIS A 28 -16.33 -19.82 -0.59
C HIS A 28 -15.29 -20.23 -1.64
N GLN A 29 -15.32 -19.57 -2.80
CA GLN A 29 -14.36 -19.78 -3.89
C GLN A 29 -13.67 -18.47 -4.23
N VAL A 30 -12.40 -18.54 -4.57
CA VAL A 30 -11.65 -17.42 -5.16
C VAL A 30 -11.44 -17.71 -6.65
N CYS A 31 -11.75 -16.73 -7.50
CA CYS A 31 -11.29 -16.68 -8.89
C CYS A 31 -10.22 -15.61 -9.04
N LEU A 32 -9.08 -15.99 -9.60
CA LEU A 32 -8.04 -15.03 -9.99
C LEU A 32 -8.47 -14.37 -11.31
N ILE A 33 -8.39 -13.07 -11.36
CA ILE A 33 -8.77 -12.26 -12.53
C ILE A 33 -7.51 -11.55 -13.01
N ASN A 34 -6.99 -11.99 -14.16
CA ASN A 34 -5.88 -11.32 -14.79
C ASN A 34 -6.38 -10.07 -15.55
N PRO A 35 -6.02 -8.85 -15.13
CA PRO A 35 -6.50 -7.64 -15.77
C PRO A 35 -6.10 -7.52 -17.24
N TYR A 36 -4.98 -8.10 -17.66
CA TYR A 36 -4.52 -8.05 -19.05
C TYR A 36 -5.31 -8.95 -20.00
N GLU A 37 -6.11 -9.87 -19.48
CA GLU A 37 -7.00 -10.74 -20.25
C GLU A 37 -8.41 -10.14 -20.40
N LEU A 38 -8.68 -9.01 -19.76
CA LEU A 38 -9.98 -8.36 -19.79
C LEU A 38 -10.03 -7.31 -20.90
N ILE A 39 -11.11 -7.33 -21.67
CA ILE A 39 -11.34 -6.39 -22.78
C ILE A 39 -12.68 -5.67 -22.55
N PRO A 40 -12.67 -4.50 -21.87
CA PRO A 40 -13.86 -3.66 -21.77
C PRO A 40 -14.22 -3.08 -23.15
N GLU A 41 -15.49 -3.15 -23.53
CA GLU A 41 -16.00 -2.66 -24.80
C GLU A 41 -16.98 -1.50 -24.57
N THR A 42 -16.80 -0.37 -25.25
CA THR A 42 -17.70 0.77 -25.15
C THR A 42 -19.09 0.43 -25.67
N GLY A 43 -20.12 0.75 -24.87
CA GLY A 43 -21.52 0.43 -25.19
C GLY A 43 -21.97 -1.00 -24.84
N ILE A 44 -21.04 -1.93 -24.61
CA ILE A 44 -21.33 -3.33 -24.22
C ILE A 44 -20.87 -3.61 -22.79
N GLY A 45 -19.77 -3.00 -22.37
CA GLY A 45 -19.17 -3.20 -21.05
C GLY A 45 -18.15 -4.33 -21.02
N LEU A 46 -17.95 -4.91 -19.83
CA LEU A 46 -17.01 -6.00 -19.59
C LEU A 46 -17.74 -7.34 -19.48
N LYS A 47 -17.31 -8.32 -20.25
CA LYS A 47 -17.75 -9.71 -20.10
C LYS A 47 -16.84 -10.42 -19.12
N LEU A 48 -17.41 -10.93 -18.03
CA LEU A 48 -16.68 -11.64 -16.98
C LEU A 48 -17.45 -12.90 -16.54
N ALA A 49 -16.83 -14.06 -16.70
CA ALA A 49 -17.36 -15.34 -16.25
C ALA A 49 -16.23 -16.18 -15.61
N PRO A 50 -16.42 -16.72 -14.38
CA PRO A 50 -17.58 -16.51 -13.53
C PRO A 50 -17.67 -15.09 -13.00
N ARG A 51 -18.89 -14.59 -12.73
CA ARG A 51 -19.09 -13.26 -12.14
C ARG A 51 -18.90 -13.33 -10.62
N PRO A 52 -17.87 -12.66 -10.04
CA PRO A 52 -17.68 -12.65 -8.60
C PRO A 52 -18.70 -11.76 -7.89
N ALA A 53 -18.96 -12.05 -6.62
CA ALA A 53 -19.83 -11.24 -5.76
C ALA A 53 -19.12 -9.97 -5.22
N VAL A 54 -17.79 -9.98 -5.19
CA VAL A 54 -16.92 -8.89 -4.76
C VAL A 54 -15.55 -9.09 -5.39
N VAL A 55 -14.82 -8.01 -5.65
CA VAL A 55 -13.45 -8.07 -6.15
C VAL A 55 -12.48 -7.40 -5.18
N LEU A 56 -11.40 -8.08 -4.89
CA LEU A 56 -10.23 -7.57 -4.16
C LEU A 56 -9.19 -7.08 -5.17
N PRO A 57 -8.96 -5.77 -5.32
CA PRO A 57 -7.86 -5.25 -6.13
C PRO A 57 -6.52 -5.54 -5.45
N ARG A 58 -5.87 -6.63 -5.85
CA ARG A 58 -4.57 -7.07 -5.31
C ARG A 58 -3.43 -6.77 -6.27
N GLN A 59 -3.60 -5.73 -7.08
CA GLN A 59 -2.57 -5.25 -8.00
C GLN A 59 -1.80 -4.10 -7.38
N GLY A 60 -0.51 -4.29 -7.24
CA GLY A 60 0.43 -3.22 -6.95
C GLY A 60 0.59 -2.26 -8.16
N SER A 61 1.70 -1.50 -8.16
CA SER A 61 2.02 -0.52 -9.21
C SER A 61 2.08 -1.03 -10.67
N PRO A 62 2.25 -2.34 -11.00
CA PRO A 62 2.44 -2.75 -12.40
C PRO A 62 1.32 -2.41 -13.36
N MET A 63 0.07 -2.29 -12.91
CA MET A 63 -1.07 -2.08 -13.80
C MET A 63 -1.18 -0.70 -14.46
N GLY A 64 -0.38 0.28 -14.06
CA GLY A 64 -0.45 1.61 -14.68
C GLY A 64 -1.87 2.21 -14.69
N ALA A 65 -2.16 3.05 -15.68
CA ALA A 65 -3.49 3.63 -15.91
C ALA A 65 -4.53 2.57 -16.29
N TYR A 66 -4.11 1.47 -16.93
CA TYR A 66 -4.99 0.39 -17.33
C TYR A 66 -5.76 -0.23 -16.16
N GLY A 67 -5.12 -0.33 -15.00
CA GLY A 67 -5.79 -0.83 -13.80
C GLY A 67 -7.06 -0.08 -13.43
N PHE A 68 -7.07 1.23 -13.62
CA PHE A 68 -8.25 2.05 -13.33
C PHE A 68 -9.38 1.82 -14.34
N VAL A 69 -9.04 1.55 -15.61
CA VAL A 69 -10.04 1.17 -16.63
C VAL A 69 -10.74 -0.13 -16.24
N ILE A 70 -9.96 -1.13 -15.82
CA ILE A 70 -10.52 -2.42 -15.39
C ILE A 70 -11.34 -2.30 -14.09
N LEU A 71 -10.83 -1.58 -13.09
CA LEU A 71 -11.58 -1.37 -11.85
C LEU A 71 -12.91 -0.65 -12.13
N ARG A 72 -12.89 0.36 -13.01
CA ARG A 72 -14.11 1.06 -13.43
C ARG A 72 -15.09 0.13 -14.13
N ALA A 73 -14.62 -0.66 -15.09
CA ALA A 73 -15.46 -1.62 -15.80
C ALA A 73 -16.09 -2.68 -14.87
N LEU A 74 -15.38 -3.12 -13.83
CA LEU A 74 -15.92 -4.00 -12.79
C LEU A 74 -17.02 -3.32 -11.98
N MET A 75 -16.82 -2.06 -11.59
CA MET A 75 -17.85 -1.25 -10.90
C MET A 75 -19.10 -1.04 -11.76
N ASP A 76 -18.93 -0.77 -13.05
CA ASP A 76 -20.04 -0.59 -13.98
C ASP A 76 -20.87 -1.89 -14.18
N LEU A 77 -20.27 -3.05 -13.93
CA LEU A 77 -21.00 -4.32 -13.78
C LEU A 77 -21.76 -4.43 -12.43
N GLY A 78 -21.67 -3.44 -11.54
CA GLY A 78 -22.25 -3.52 -10.20
C GLY A 78 -21.52 -4.47 -9.26
N ILE A 79 -20.25 -4.76 -9.53
CA ILE A 79 -19.41 -5.60 -8.65
C ILE A 79 -18.72 -4.70 -7.63
N PRO A 80 -18.95 -4.88 -6.32
CA PRO A 80 -18.26 -4.11 -5.30
C PRO A 80 -16.76 -4.41 -5.30
N LEU A 81 -15.97 -3.36 -5.08
CA LEU A 81 -14.53 -3.44 -4.93
C LEU A 81 -14.14 -3.25 -3.46
N VAL A 82 -13.21 -4.02 -2.98
CA VAL A 82 -12.55 -3.86 -1.68
C VAL A 82 -11.04 -3.92 -1.89
N ASN A 83 -10.34 -2.81 -1.97
CA ASN A 83 -10.73 -1.41 -1.74
C ASN A 83 -11.42 -0.76 -2.95
N ASP A 84 -12.17 0.32 -2.68
CA ASP A 84 -12.81 1.16 -3.71
C ASP A 84 -11.80 1.81 -4.67
N LEU A 85 -12.25 2.09 -5.89
CA LEU A 85 -11.44 2.71 -6.95
C LEU A 85 -10.76 4.03 -6.52
N ASN A 86 -11.51 4.92 -5.83
CA ASN A 86 -10.98 6.22 -5.43
C ASN A 86 -9.94 6.07 -4.31
N ALA A 87 -10.17 5.15 -3.38
CA ALA A 87 -9.20 4.82 -2.34
C ALA A 87 -7.90 4.24 -2.94
N VAL A 88 -8.03 3.33 -3.91
CA VAL A 88 -6.87 2.81 -4.66
C VAL A 88 -6.13 3.94 -5.39
N ALA A 89 -6.85 4.90 -5.99
CA ALA A 89 -6.24 6.04 -6.69
C ALA A 89 -5.46 6.97 -5.76
N VAL A 90 -5.89 7.12 -4.51
CA VAL A 90 -5.15 7.88 -3.49
C VAL A 90 -3.92 7.09 -3.04
N ALA A 91 -4.11 5.87 -2.56
CA ALA A 91 -3.07 5.08 -1.92
C ALA A 91 -1.98 4.57 -2.88
N ARG A 92 -2.28 4.53 -4.18
CA ARG A 92 -1.31 4.17 -5.20
C ARG A 92 -0.23 5.23 -5.43
N HIS A 93 -0.48 6.47 -5.08
CA HIS A 93 0.42 7.59 -5.32
C HIS A 93 0.93 8.15 -3.99
N GLN A 94 2.22 7.93 -3.70
CA GLN A 94 2.85 8.27 -2.42
C GLN A 94 2.51 9.70 -1.94
N TYR A 95 2.62 10.69 -2.82
CA TYR A 95 2.35 12.07 -2.42
C TYR A 95 0.86 12.36 -2.16
N ARG A 96 -0.06 11.72 -2.89
CA ARG A 96 -1.51 11.81 -2.59
C ARG A 96 -1.84 11.19 -1.23
N THR A 97 -1.18 10.10 -0.89
CA THR A 97 -1.28 9.50 0.46
C THR A 97 -0.84 10.50 1.52
N LEU A 98 0.32 11.14 1.35
CA LEU A 98 0.81 12.17 2.28
C LEU A 98 -0.18 13.34 2.40
N GLN A 99 -0.75 13.84 1.30
CA GLN A 99 -1.78 14.88 1.33
C GLN A 99 -3.06 14.44 2.07
N ALA A 100 -3.45 13.16 1.95
CA ALA A 100 -4.59 12.64 2.69
C ALA A 100 -4.32 12.58 4.20
N LEU A 101 -3.11 12.18 4.60
CA LEU A 101 -2.66 12.17 5.99
C LEU A 101 -2.58 13.59 6.58
N GLU A 102 -2.03 14.54 5.80
CA GLU A 102 -1.92 15.96 6.19
C GLU A 102 -3.27 16.58 6.52
N ARG A 103 -4.30 16.33 5.68
CA ARG A 103 -5.65 16.87 5.88
C ARG A 103 -6.28 16.48 7.21
N VAL A 104 -5.85 15.38 7.79
CA VAL A 104 -6.35 14.89 9.09
C VAL A 104 -5.35 15.10 10.22
N GLY A 105 -4.25 15.84 9.96
CA GLY A 105 -3.25 16.20 10.95
C GLY A 105 -2.38 15.06 11.45
N LEU A 106 -2.26 13.97 10.70
CA LEU A 106 -1.41 12.84 11.08
C LEU A 106 0.07 13.19 10.89
N PRO A 107 0.93 12.91 11.88
CA PRO A 107 2.37 13.06 11.73
C PRO A 107 2.91 12.15 10.63
N MET A 108 3.71 12.72 9.73
CA MET A 108 4.39 12.03 8.64
C MET A 108 5.74 12.69 8.37
N PRO A 109 6.68 12.03 7.69
CA PRO A 109 7.90 12.68 7.28
C PRO A 109 7.61 13.87 6.35
N ARG A 110 8.27 15.02 6.58
CA ARG A 110 8.13 16.20 5.72
C ARG A 110 8.55 15.86 4.30
N SER A 111 7.78 16.29 3.33
CA SER A 111 7.98 15.89 1.94
C SER A 111 7.65 17.01 0.97
N CYS A 112 8.42 17.10 -0.12
CA CYS A 112 8.14 17.93 -1.27
C CYS A 112 7.84 17.05 -2.49
N PHE A 113 7.12 17.62 -3.45
CA PHE A 113 6.87 16.97 -4.74
C PHE A 113 7.42 17.80 -5.87
N LEU A 114 8.32 17.24 -6.65
CA LEU A 114 9.00 17.93 -7.74
C LEU A 114 8.73 17.27 -9.07
N THR A 115 8.61 18.09 -10.11
CA THR A 115 8.52 17.66 -11.52
C THR A 115 9.72 18.13 -12.34
N ARG A 116 10.61 18.93 -11.72
CA ARG A 116 11.79 19.52 -12.36
C ARG A 116 12.97 19.55 -11.38
N LYS A 117 14.19 19.43 -11.91
CA LYS A 117 15.42 19.40 -11.10
C LYS A 117 15.75 20.75 -10.43
N ASP A 118 15.42 21.85 -11.10
CA ASP A 118 15.69 23.19 -10.59
C ASP A 118 15.04 23.53 -9.24
N GLY A 119 14.08 22.68 -8.80
CA GLY A 119 13.49 22.74 -7.47
C GLY A 119 14.26 22.00 -6.37
N LEU A 120 15.31 21.22 -6.68
CA LEU A 120 15.97 20.34 -5.70
C LEU A 120 16.61 21.09 -4.54
N GLU A 121 17.38 22.16 -4.81
CA GLU A 121 18.00 22.96 -3.75
C GLU A 121 16.98 23.61 -2.82
N ALA A 122 15.89 24.14 -3.40
CA ALA A 122 14.81 24.72 -2.63
C ALA A 122 14.10 23.68 -1.75
N ALA A 123 13.86 22.48 -2.29
CA ALA A 123 13.29 21.38 -1.54
C ALA A 123 14.24 20.92 -0.42
N ALA A 124 15.53 20.78 -0.69
CA ALA A 124 16.52 20.41 0.31
C ALA A 124 16.55 21.43 1.45
N LYS A 125 16.60 22.72 1.14
CA LYS A 125 16.54 23.80 2.14
C LYS A 125 15.26 23.72 2.98
N THR A 126 14.11 23.50 2.34
CA THR A 126 12.80 23.40 3.01
C THR A 126 12.76 22.20 3.98
N LEU A 127 13.39 21.09 3.61
CA LEU A 127 13.39 19.85 4.38
C LEU A 127 14.49 19.80 5.46
N GLY A 128 15.36 20.80 5.53
CA GLY A 128 16.39 20.92 6.57
C GLY A 128 17.79 20.51 6.13
N GLY A 129 18.02 20.32 4.84
CA GLY A 129 19.30 19.95 4.24
C GLY A 129 19.41 18.46 3.94
N TRP A 130 20.59 18.07 3.53
CA TRP A 130 20.96 16.69 3.22
C TRP A 130 21.34 15.92 4.51
N PRO A 131 21.22 14.58 4.55
CA PRO A 131 20.71 13.70 3.51
C PRO A 131 19.17 13.73 3.39
N LEU A 132 18.67 13.32 2.21
CA LEU A 132 17.24 13.23 1.91
C LEU A 132 16.90 11.83 1.34
N VAL A 133 15.62 11.48 1.33
CA VAL A 133 15.11 10.31 0.64
C VAL A 133 14.36 10.74 -0.61
N MET A 134 14.70 10.14 -1.73
CA MET A 134 13.97 10.32 -2.99
C MET A 134 13.16 9.06 -3.30
N LYS A 135 11.92 9.27 -3.74
CA LYS A 135 10.98 8.18 -4.05
C LYS A 135 10.23 8.45 -5.33
N GLN A 136 10.08 7.42 -6.16
CA GLN A 136 9.09 7.48 -7.22
C GLN A 136 7.68 7.53 -6.62
N PRO A 137 6.74 8.31 -7.19
CA PRO A 137 5.38 8.44 -6.65
C PRO A 137 4.59 7.13 -6.61
N SER A 138 4.95 6.18 -7.50
CA SER A 138 4.32 4.86 -7.61
C SER A 138 5.43 3.83 -7.68
N GLY A 139 5.61 3.03 -6.66
CA GLY A 139 6.61 1.97 -6.56
C GLY A 139 6.09 0.81 -5.69
N MET A 140 6.83 -0.29 -5.65
CA MET A 140 6.55 -1.44 -4.77
C MET A 140 7.85 -1.96 -4.16
N GLY A 141 7.76 -2.42 -2.90
CA GLY A 141 8.85 -3.18 -2.28
C GLY A 141 10.12 -2.39 -2.00
N GLY A 142 10.08 -1.06 -2.05
CA GLY A 142 11.26 -0.20 -1.88
C GLY A 142 12.03 0.05 -3.18
N ASP A 143 11.58 -0.47 -4.31
CA ASP A 143 12.14 -0.13 -5.62
C ASP A 143 11.88 1.35 -5.92
N GLY A 144 12.92 2.06 -6.40
CA GLY A 144 12.84 3.49 -6.66
C GLY A 144 12.84 4.37 -5.40
N VAL A 145 13.35 3.86 -4.27
CA VAL A 145 13.61 4.63 -3.04
C VAL A 145 15.11 4.66 -2.78
N VAL A 146 15.67 5.86 -2.69
CA VAL A 146 17.11 6.05 -2.46
C VAL A 146 17.36 7.15 -1.42
N LYS A 147 18.38 6.96 -0.58
CA LYS A 147 18.98 8.01 0.23
C LYS A 147 19.99 8.75 -0.65
N VAL A 148 19.94 10.07 -0.64
CA VAL A 148 20.86 10.95 -1.37
C VAL A 148 21.55 11.88 -0.39
N GLU A 149 22.86 12.02 -0.53
CA GLU A 149 23.70 12.76 0.42
C GLU A 149 23.95 14.22 -0.03
N ASN A 150 23.67 14.52 -1.29
CA ASN A 150 23.95 15.83 -1.89
C ASN A 150 23.15 16.05 -3.19
N LEU A 151 23.28 17.25 -3.76
CA LEU A 151 22.60 17.64 -4.98
C LEU A 151 22.96 16.75 -6.17
N ASP A 152 24.25 16.44 -6.36
CA ASP A 152 24.71 15.67 -7.52
C ASP A 152 24.08 14.27 -7.56
N GLN A 153 24.00 13.61 -6.41
CA GLN A 153 23.32 12.31 -6.29
C GLN A 153 21.82 12.42 -6.57
N ALA A 154 21.18 13.49 -6.10
CA ALA A 154 19.77 13.73 -6.33
C ALA A 154 19.47 13.98 -7.82
N GLU A 155 20.29 14.78 -8.50
CA GLU A 155 20.19 15.03 -9.94
C GLU A 155 20.41 13.76 -10.75
N ALA A 156 21.44 12.98 -10.42
CA ALA A 156 21.72 11.71 -11.07
C ALA A 156 20.55 10.72 -10.93
N PHE A 157 19.92 10.66 -9.75
CA PHE A 157 18.74 9.82 -9.54
C PHE A 157 17.56 10.27 -10.40
N MET A 158 17.34 11.59 -10.48
CA MET A 158 16.29 12.16 -11.32
C MET A 158 16.54 11.92 -12.82
N ASP A 159 17.79 11.91 -13.28
CA ASP A 159 18.14 11.60 -14.68
C ASP A 159 17.88 10.15 -15.05
N ALA A 160 18.14 9.25 -14.12
CA ALA A 160 17.90 7.83 -14.30
C ALA A 160 16.40 7.47 -14.37
N HIS A 161 15.51 8.38 -13.95
CA HIS A 161 14.07 8.12 -13.86
C HIS A 161 13.26 9.14 -14.67
N PRO A 162 12.33 8.73 -15.53
CA PRO A 162 11.58 9.63 -16.42
C PRO A 162 10.66 10.56 -15.63
N LEU A 163 11.12 11.75 -15.33
CA LEU A 163 10.51 12.75 -14.46
C LEU A 163 9.25 13.45 -14.98
N PRO A 164 9.21 13.93 -16.25
CA PRO A 164 8.18 14.92 -16.58
C PRO A 164 6.75 14.40 -16.46
N LYS A 165 6.57 13.06 -16.48
CA LYS A 165 5.25 12.44 -16.47
C LYS A 165 4.78 11.98 -15.10
N GLN A 166 5.69 11.77 -14.14
CA GLN A 166 5.35 11.16 -12.85
C GLN A 166 5.72 12.02 -11.64
N GLY A 167 6.69 12.92 -11.78
CA GLY A 167 7.26 13.67 -10.66
C GLY A 167 8.11 12.81 -9.73
N MET A 168 8.57 13.40 -8.65
CA MET A 168 9.42 12.79 -7.63
C MET A 168 9.01 13.27 -6.25
N VAL A 169 8.95 12.38 -5.29
CA VAL A 169 8.78 12.71 -3.88
C VAL A 169 10.16 12.86 -3.26
N ILE A 170 10.43 14.01 -2.67
CA ILE A 170 11.62 14.31 -1.88
C ILE A 170 11.19 14.39 -0.43
N GLN A 171 11.85 13.66 0.45
CA GLN A 171 11.43 13.50 1.83
C GLN A 171 12.61 13.66 2.79
N GLU A 172 12.38 14.24 3.97
CA GLU A 172 13.38 14.26 5.03
C GLU A 172 13.86 12.84 5.36
N PHE A 173 15.15 12.70 5.59
CA PHE A 173 15.72 11.45 6.04
C PHE A 173 15.53 11.31 7.55
N LEU A 174 15.00 10.18 7.98
CA LEU A 174 14.85 9.83 9.39
C LEU A 174 15.84 8.72 9.71
N GLU A 175 16.76 9.00 10.61
CA GLU A 175 17.79 8.04 11.01
C GLU A 175 17.17 6.70 11.42
N PRO A 176 17.70 5.57 10.94
CA PRO A 176 17.21 4.25 11.31
C PRO A 176 17.68 3.82 12.70
N GLU A 177 18.80 4.38 13.20
CA GLU A 177 19.37 4.01 14.49
C GLU A 177 18.43 4.36 15.64
N GLY A 178 18.12 3.36 16.47
CA GLY A 178 17.18 3.51 17.58
C GLY A 178 15.71 3.67 17.18
N ARG A 179 15.40 3.63 15.88
CA ARG A 179 14.04 3.67 15.35
C ARG A 179 13.45 2.26 15.30
N MET A 180 12.19 2.13 15.65
CA MET A 180 11.41 0.93 15.41
C MET A 180 10.44 1.21 14.24
N ASP A 181 10.42 0.33 13.27
CA ASP A 181 9.46 0.40 12.18
C ASP A 181 8.31 -0.59 12.45
N LEU A 182 7.08 -0.13 12.27
CA LEU A 182 5.88 -0.92 12.47
C LEU A 182 5.15 -1.11 11.16
N ARG A 183 4.62 -2.32 10.98
CA ARG A 183 3.59 -2.58 9.97
C ARG A 183 2.31 -3.02 10.68
N VAL A 184 1.24 -2.28 10.44
CA VAL A 184 -0.09 -2.55 10.97
C VAL A 184 -1.01 -2.90 9.82
N LEU A 185 -1.67 -4.04 9.90
CA LEU A 185 -2.69 -4.41 8.93
C LEU A 185 -4.07 -4.05 9.48
N VAL A 186 -4.82 -3.30 8.70
CA VAL A 186 -6.20 -2.89 9.00
C VAL A 186 -7.13 -3.57 8.02
N VAL A 187 -8.23 -4.14 8.52
CA VAL A 187 -9.30 -4.77 7.73
C VAL A 187 -10.64 -4.31 8.32
N GLY A 188 -11.49 -3.72 7.49
CA GLY A 188 -12.84 -3.32 7.91
C GLY A 188 -12.88 -2.35 9.10
N GLY A 189 -11.90 -1.44 9.19
CA GLY A 189 -11.82 -0.46 10.28
C GLY A 189 -11.32 -1.01 11.61
N ARG A 190 -10.78 -2.23 11.65
CA ARG A 190 -10.14 -2.88 12.82
C ARG A 190 -8.71 -3.28 12.48
N VAL A 191 -7.84 -3.32 13.49
CA VAL A 191 -6.50 -3.87 13.34
C VAL A 191 -6.58 -5.40 13.32
N ALA A 192 -6.22 -5.99 12.18
CA ALA A 192 -6.13 -7.44 12.01
C ALA A 192 -4.82 -8.02 12.58
N GLY A 193 -3.77 -7.22 12.62
CA GLY A 193 -2.49 -7.61 13.22
C GLY A 193 -1.43 -6.53 13.07
N ALA A 194 -0.37 -6.66 13.86
CA ALA A 194 0.76 -5.75 13.81
C ALA A 194 2.08 -6.47 14.05
N MET A 195 3.14 -6.00 13.39
CA MET A 195 4.49 -6.49 13.58
C MET A 195 5.49 -5.34 13.65
N ALA A 196 6.53 -5.51 14.45
CA ALA A 196 7.71 -4.67 14.43
C ALA A 196 8.71 -5.23 13.42
N LEU A 197 9.37 -4.33 12.72
CA LEU A 197 10.40 -4.60 11.74
C LEU A 197 11.71 -3.97 12.22
N THR A 198 12.78 -4.72 12.19
CA THR A 198 14.10 -4.20 12.50
C THR A 198 14.89 -4.10 11.20
N PRO A 199 15.36 -2.90 10.80
CA PRO A 199 16.25 -2.76 9.66
C PRO A 199 17.49 -3.61 9.86
N SER A 200 17.95 -4.34 8.85
CA SER A 200 19.14 -5.17 8.91
C SER A 200 20.24 -4.62 8.01
N GLY A 201 21.49 -4.74 8.46
CA GLY A 201 22.66 -4.61 7.60
C GLY A 201 22.94 -3.23 7.00
N GLY A 202 22.54 -2.14 7.66
CA GLY A 202 22.85 -0.79 7.20
C GLY A 202 21.86 -0.23 6.16
N ASP A 203 20.84 -0.98 5.78
CA ASP A 203 19.73 -0.42 4.97
C ASP A 203 18.80 0.41 5.87
N PHE A 204 18.52 1.63 5.46
CA PHE A 204 17.59 2.52 6.18
C PHE A 204 16.12 2.10 6.02
N ARG A 205 15.84 1.15 5.11
CA ARG A 205 14.51 0.62 4.81
C ARG A 205 14.22 -0.63 5.63
N ALA A 206 13.16 -0.66 6.40
CA ALA A 206 12.69 -1.85 7.10
C ALA A 206 11.71 -2.64 6.24
N ASN A 207 12.20 -3.36 5.22
CA ASN A 207 11.37 -4.23 4.40
C ASN A 207 11.57 -5.70 4.76
N VAL A 208 10.47 -6.43 5.06
CA VAL A 208 10.48 -7.87 5.36
C VAL A 208 11.13 -8.70 4.24
N HIS A 209 11.09 -8.20 3.00
CA HIS A 209 11.66 -8.89 1.83
C HIS A 209 13.19 -8.82 1.75
N GLN A 210 13.84 -7.99 2.57
CA GLN A 210 15.29 -7.78 2.54
C GLN A 210 15.96 -8.11 3.88
N SER A 211 15.59 -9.24 4.52
CA SER A 211 16.25 -9.78 5.72
C SER A 211 15.97 -9.12 7.08
N GLY A 212 14.91 -8.31 7.21
CA GLY A 212 14.49 -7.80 8.52
C GLY A 212 13.81 -8.89 9.37
N GLU A 213 14.15 -9.00 10.65
CA GLU A 213 13.40 -9.83 11.58
C GLU A 213 12.04 -9.18 11.86
N ALA A 214 10.97 -9.92 11.54
CA ALA A 214 9.60 -9.54 11.87
C ALA A 214 9.20 -10.19 13.19
N ARG A 215 8.70 -9.42 14.16
CA ARG A 215 8.16 -9.93 15.41
C ARG A 215 6.75 -9.41 15.66
N ALA A 216 5.88 -10.27 16.18
CA ALA A 216 4.55 -9.87 16.63
C ALA A 216 4.63 -8.72 17.63
N LEU A 217 3.72 -7.78 17.54
CA LEU A 217 3.66 -6.64 18.44
C LEU A 217 2.23 -6.35 18.86
N THR A 218 2.01 -6.20 20.18
CA THR A 218 0.80 -5.59 20.73
C THR A 218 0.90 -4.08 20.58
N LEU A 219 -0.03 -3.47 19.85
CA LEU A 219 -0.01 -2.04 19.61
C LEU A 219 -0.34 -1.24 20.88
N LYS A 220 0.33 -0.12 21.05
CA LYS A 220 -0.13 0.92 21.98
C LYS A 220 -1.40 1.56 21.41
N PRO A 221 -2.40 1.93 22.25
CA PRO A 221 -3.67 2.51 21.76
C PRO A 221 -3.49 3.69 20.82
N GLN A 222 -2.49 4.53 21.05
CA GLN A 222 -2.18 5.67 20.19
C GLN A 222 -1.68 5.28 18.79
N TRP A 223 -0.96 4.17 18.65
CA TRP A 223 -0.47 3.67 17.36
C TRP A 223 -1.60 2.99 16.58
N GLU A 224 -2.47 2.28 17.29
CA GLU A 224 -3.68 1.71 16.72
C GLU A 224 -4.59 2.82 16.18
N ALA A 225 -4.88 3.85 16.98
CA ALA A 225 -5.68 4.99 16.56
C ALA A 225 -5.09 5.68 15.33
N MET A 226 -3.75 5.86 15.29
CA MET A 226 -3.04 6.44 14.16
C MET A 226 -3.18 5.58 12.89
N ALA A 227 -3.01 4.27 12.97
CA ALA A 227 -3.16 3.36 11.83
C ALA A 227 -4.60 3.36 11.29
N LEU A 228 -5.60 3.32 12.17
CA LEU A 228 -7.01 3.40 11.79
C LEU A 228 -7.36 4.74 11.15
N GLN A 229 -6.83 5.85 11.67
CA GLN A 229 -7.03 7.18 11.11
C GLN A 229 -6.36 7.31 9.73
N ALA A 230 -5.15 6.79 9.55
CA ALA A 230 -4.45 6.79 8.28
C ALA A 230 -5.20 5.99 7.20
N THR A 231 -5.71 4.82 7.56
CA THR A 231 -6.54 3.99 6.69
C THR A 231 -7.79 4.73 6.24
N ARG A 232 -8.53 5.35 7.18
CA ARG A 232 -9.72 6.16 6.87
C ARG A 232 -9.40 7.39 6.02
N ALA A 233 -8.30 8.08 6.29
CA ALA A 233 -7.89 9.25 5.51
C ALA A 233 -7.66 8.93 4.03
N CYS A 234 -7.17 7.71 3.73
CA CYS A 234 -7.03 7.22 2.36
C CYS A 234 -8.31 6.59 1.78
N GLY A 235 -9.39 6.48 2.56
CA GLY A 235 -10.65 5.85 2.15
C GLY A 235 -10.57 4.33 2.00
N LEU A 236 -9.58 3.68 2.63
CA LEU A 236 -9.34 2.26 2.47
C LEU A 236 -10.14 1.42 3.47
N ASP A 237 -10.62 0.28 3.01
CA ASP A 237 -11.19 -0.79 3.84
C ASP A 237 -10.10 -1.76 4.33
N ILE A 238 -9.13 -2.06 3.45
CA ILE A 238 -7.97 -2.90 3.75
C ILE A 238 -6.70 -2.10 3.51
N ALA A 239 -5.85 -1.99 4.51
CA ALA A 239 -4.61 -1.25 4.41
C ALA A 239 -3.46 -1.88 5.20
N GLY A 240 -2.25 -1.79 4.65
CA GLY A 240 -1.01 -1.93 5.40
C GLY A 240 -0.49 -0.54 5.73
N VAL A 241 -0.44 -0.19 6.99
CA VAL A 241 0.08 1.10 7.45
C VAL A 241 1.48 0.91 8.00
N ASP A 242 2.44 1.56 7.38
CA ASP A 242 3.82 1.57 7.83
C ASP A 242 4.08 2.82 8.66
N MET A 243 4.63 2.65 9.85
CA MET A 243 4.93 3.72 10.78
C MET A 243 6.38 3.64 11.26
N MET A 244 7.00 4.80 11.38
CA MET A 244 8.32 4.98 11.97
C MET A 244 8.16 5.50 13.38
N ILE A 245 8.72 4.79 14.35
CA ILE A 245 8.69 5.15 15.76
C ILE A 245 10.12 5.53 16.17
N PRO A 246 10.47 6.81 16.16
CA PRO A 246 11.80 7.26 16.54
C PRO A 246 12.04 7.05 18.02
N GLN A 247 13.32 7.00 18.44
CA GLN A 247 13.69 6.92 19.84
C GLN A 247 13.21 8.14 20.63
N SER A 248 13.21 9.30 19.99
CA SER A 248 12.68 10.56 20.52
C SER A 248 11.78 11.24 19.49
N GLY A 249 10.66 11.81 19.97
CA GLY A 249 9.69 12.49 19.12
C GLY A 249 8.46 11.63 18.76
N PRO A 250 7.52 12.21 18.00
CA PRO A 250 6.28 11.53 17.69
C PRO A 250 6.46 10.42 16.65
N PRO A 251 5.64 9.36 16.69
CA PRO A 251 5.54 8.40 15.61
C PRO A 251 5.06 9.09 14.32
N ARG A 252 5.47 8.55 13.17
CA ARG A 252 5.12 9.10 11.85
C ARG A 252 4.64 8.02 10.92
N VAL A 253 3.56 8.27 10.20
CA VAL A 253 3.06 7.38 9.14
C VAL A 253 3.92 7.61 7.90
N SER A 254 4.62 6.58 7.45
CA SER A 254 5.52 6.66 6.28
C SER A 254 4.86 6.21 4.98
N GLU A 255 3.91 5.27 5.07
CA GLU A 255 3.23 4.70 3.91
C GLU A 255 1.87 4.08 4.30
N VAL A 256 0.92 4.10 3.36
CA VAL A 256 -0.36 3.39 3.47
C VAL A 256 -0.59 2.59 2.19
N ASN A 257 -0.50 1.28 2.29
CA ASN A 257 -0.58 0.34 1.18
C ASN A 257 -2.00 -0.21 1.02
N TYR A 258 -2.64 -0.04 -0.14
CA TYR A 258 -3.98 -0.59 -0.44
C TYR A 258 -4.01 -2.09 -0.74
N SER A 259 -2.86 -2.69 -1.03
CA SER A 259 -2.71 -4.12 -1.36
C SER A 259 -1.54 -4.72 -0.59
N PRO A 260 -1.60 -4.73 0.76
CA PRO A 260 -0.48 -5.15 1.59
C PRO A 260 -0.20 -6.64 1.41
N GLY A 261 1.09 -6.99 1.33
CA GLY A 261 1.53 -8.36 1.58
C GLY A 261 1.41 -8.68 3.08
N PHE A 262 1.00 -9.88 3.43
CA PHE A 262 0.80 -10.27 4.83
C PHE A 262 1.56 -11.54 5.24
N ARG A 263 2.41 -12.09 4.37
CA ARG A 263 3.22 -13.29 4.69
C ARG A 263 4.06 -13.13 5.95
N GLY A 264 4.76 -12.00 6.06
CA GLY A 264 5.59 -11.75 7.24
C GLY A 264 4.76 -11.57 8.51
N LEU A 265 3.56 -10.96 8.39
CA LEU A 265 2.66 -10.77 9.51
C LEU A 265 2.06 -12.09 9.99
N GLU A 266 1.54 -12.93 9.08
CA GLU A 266 1.06 -14.29 9.44
C GLU A 266 2.18 -15.12 10.07
N GLY A 267 3.40 -15.07 9.50
CA GLY A 267 4.55 -15.81 10.03
C GLY A 267 4.98 -15.34 11.42
N ALA A 268 4.93 -14.03 11.68
CA ALA A 268 5.34 -13.48 12.97
C ALA A 268 4.27 -13.64 14.07
N THR A 269 2.99 -13.64 13.69
CA THR A 269 1.86 -13.58 14.66
C THR A 269 1.08 -14.88 14.79
N GLY A 270 1.10 -15.74 13.77
CA GLY A 270 0.23 -16.92 13.68
C GLY A 270 -1.25 -16.58 13.41
N LEU A 271 -1.58 -15.32 13.13
CA LEU A 271 -2.96 -14.88 12.87
C LEU A 271 -3.40 -15.24 11.46
N ASP A 272 -4.68 -15.59 11.28
CA ASP A 272 -5.30 -15.88 9.98
C ASP A 272 -5.73 -14.57 9.28
N ILE A 273 -4.76 -13.84 8.78
CA ILE A 273 -4.99 -12.55 8.09
C ILE A 273 -5.79 -12.75 6.80
N ALA A 274 -5.52 -13.81 6.07
CA ALA A 274 -6.28 -14.14 4.86
C ALA A 274 -7.75 -14.37 5.18
N GLY A 275 -8.05 -15.03 6.29
CA GLY A 275 -9.41 -15.25 6.78
C GLY A 275 -10.15 -13.96 7.10
N GLU A 276 -9.52 -13.04 7.82
CA GLU A 276 -10.08 -11.71 8.12
C GLU A 276 -10.44 -10.93 6.83
N ILE A 277 -9.56 -10.98 5.82
CA ILE A 277 -9.81 -10.34 4.52
C ILE A 277 -10.99 -10.98 3.79
N VAL A 278 -11.07 -12.31 3.79
CA VAL A 278 -12.15 -13.06 3.14
C VAL A 278 -13.49 -12.78 3.82
N GLU A 279 -13.55 -12.83 5.13
CA GLU A 279 -14.76 -12.53 5.90
C GLU A 279 -15.27 -11.14 5.62
N PHE A 280 -14.40 -10.14 5.68
CA PHE A 280 -14.75 -8.76 5.38
C PHE A 280 -15.24 -8.59 3.92
N ALA A 281 -14.60 -9.23 2.94
CA ALA A 281 -15.04 -9.19 1.55
C ALA A 281 -16.45 -9.80 1.37
N VAL A 282 -16.73 -10.89 2.06
CA VAL A 282 -18.07 -11.55 2.06
C VAL A 282 -19.12 -10.66 2.72
N GLU A 283 -18.81 -10.01 3.83
CA GLU A 283 -19.69 -9.05 4.49
C GLU A 283 -20.05 -7.88 3.58
N ARG A 284 -19.06 -7.30 2.90
CA ARG A 284 -19.26 -6.21 1.93
C ARG A 284 -20.14 -6.66 0.75
N ALA A 285 -19.92 -7.85 0.23
CA ALA A 285 -20.75 -8.41 -0.83
C ALA A 285 -22.20 -8.63 -0.41
N ARG A 286 -22.45 -8.98 0.86
CA ARG A 286 -23.80 -9.14 1.42
C ARG A 286 -24.49 -7.81 1.65
N ALA A 287 -23.76 -6.82 2.18
CA ALA A 287 -24.32 -5.50 2.49
C ALA A 287 -24.78 -4.72 1.25
N LEU A 288 -24.24 -5.03 0.07
CA LEU A 288 -24.54 -4.36 -1.19
C LEU A 288 -25.49 -5.17 -2.10
N LYS A 289 -25.97 -6.35 -1.67
CA LYS A 289 -27.07 -7.02 -2.35
C LYS A 289 -28.37 -6.31 -2.01
N PRO A 290 -29.17 -5.90 -3.03
CA PRO A 290 -30.48 -5.31 -2.81
C PRO A 290 -31.45 -6.24 -2.10
#